data_563e8d5539791fda03a9d2dc98b6c1b5
#
_entry.id   563e8d5539791fda03a9d2dc98b6c1b5
#
_cell.length_a   1.000
_cell.length_b   1.000
_cell.length_c   1.000
_cell.angle_alpha   90.00
_cell.angle_beta   90.00
_cell.angle_gamma   90.00
#
_symmetry.space_group_name_H-M   'P 1'
#
loop_
_entity.id
_entity.type
_entity.pdbx_description
1 polymer ?
#
loop_
_entity_poly.entity_id
_entity_poly.type
_entity_poly.pdbx_seq_one_letter_code
_entity_poly.pdbx_strand_id
1 'polypeptide(L)'
;MPEDAATNRPPGALRRLLGRGLVRAGIVTYVFSALTLVANLVAGIVTARALGPDGRGIAVALVTVTQLGGFLFAMGVAQSLSYYIARQPEDGPTLLTTWVLMLLPLTAVAIGITELLLPTIFAHEGDQAIEIGRWFMFTIILVVGLELTYGLLLGSGDFFVYNALRFAQPVLVAVAYVVLWSRDELTVEVALIAAAIASGAVMAVALARALRRIGVGRPNAGLGLTTLWYGVRGQGSTVAANVTARLDVAMLPAFVAAASVGLYSVATNVSLIVYQLANTFAGLVLAAAARDPERGPIKVIGSLWGSLAVAGLLALALAAFARPLLGLVYGDDFRDAAEPLLLILPGAVLFAGSSILGAGILAAGRPFTSTLTQVLGMVVTIVGLFVFLRTGGITAAALVSTASYTAVFLAALIAYQRVTGLPWRQFVPTPARLRAIAR
;
A
#
# COMPACT_ATOMS: atom_id res chain seq x y z
N MET A 1 3.27 41.97 33.67
CA MET A 1 2.20 42.21 32.69
C MET A 1 2.65 41.59 31.39
N PRO A 2 2.01 40.53 30.96
CA PRO A 2 2.04 40.07 29.59
C PRO A 2 0.63 40.08 29.05
N GLU A 3 0.35 40.92 28.10
CA GLU A 3 -0.91 40.92 27.36
C GLU A 3 -0.61 40.88 25.87
N ASP A 4 -1.45 40.12 25.16
CA ASP A 4 -1.65 40.09 23.73
C ASP A 4 -0.75 39.13 22.87
N ALA A 5 -0.87 37.84 23.14
CA ALA A 5 -0.87 36.88 22.04
C ALA A 5 -2.27 36.80 21.43
N ALA A 6 -2.67 37.89 20.75
CA ALA A 6 -3.95 37.98 20.05
C ALA A 6 -3.99 36.95 18.91
N THR A 7 -4.88 36.01 19.10
CA THR A 7 -5.41 34.99 18.19
C THR A 7 -5.56 35.51 16.76
N ASN A 8 -4.58 35.31 15.92
CA ASN A 8 -4.67 35.48 14.47
C ASN A 8 -5.48 34.31 13.86
N ARG A 9 -6.78 34.27 14.15
CA ARG A 9 -7.71 33.34 13.50
C ARG A 9 -8.04 33.92 12.13
N PRO A 10 -7.74 33.18 11.03
CA PRO A 10 -8.09 33.65 9.70
C PRO A 10 -9.60 33.89 9.60
N PRO A 11 -10.04 34.94 8.87
CA PRO A 11 -11.44 35.31 8.73
C PRO A 11 -12.25 34.13 8.14
N GLY A 12 -13.49 33.97 8.57
CA GLY A 12 -14.34 32.80 8.26
C GLY A 12 -14.55 32.51 6.77
N ALA A 13 -14.31 33.47 5.88
CA ALA A 13 -14.29 33.26 4.43
C ALA A 13 -13.07 32.44 3.97
N LEU A 14 -11.88 32.71 4.51
CA LEU A 14 -10.64 31.95 4.22
C LEU A 14 -10.75 30.52 4.72
N ARG A 15 -11.36 30.29 5.87
CA ARG A 15 -11.64 28.97 6.45
C ARG A 15 -12.63 28.14 5.59
N ARG A 16 -13.63 28.80 4.95
CA ARG A 16 -14.55 28.14 4.02
C ARG A 16 -13.90 27.84 2.66
N LEU A 17 -13.04 28.73 2.15
CA LEU A 17 -12.28 28.51 0.91
C LEU A 17 -11.24 27.41 1.06
N LEU A 18 -10.50 27.38 2.16
CA LEU A 18 -9.57 26.29 2.50
C LEU A 18 -10.30 24.97 2.72
N GLY A 19 -11.47 24.98 3.37
CA GLY A 19 -12.31 23.78 3.54
C GLY A 19 -12.82 23.21 2.22
N ARG A 20 -13.26 24.07 1.28
CA ARG A 20 -13.70 23.65 -0.06
C ARG A 20 -12.55 23.11 -0.92
N GLY A 21 -11.35 23.70 -0.82
CA GLY A 21 -10.15 23.23 -1.51
C GLY A 21 -9.71 21.85 -1.03
N LEU A 22 -9.70 21.60 0.28
CA LEU A 22 -9.37 20.31 0.87
C LEU A 22 -10.38 19.21 0.52
N VAL A 23 -11.68 19.53 0.54
CA VAL A 23 -12.73 18.59 0.13
C VAL A 23 -12.58 18.23 -1.35
N ARG A 24 -12.35 19.23 -2.22
CA ARG A 24 -12.12 18.99 -3.65
C ARG A 24 -10.85 18.14 -3.89
N ALA A 25 -9.75 18.43 -3.22
CA ALA A 25 -8.53 17.65 -3.28
C ALA A 25 -8.76 16.20 -2.80
N GLY A 26 -9.52 16.02 -1.73
CA GLY A 26 -9.95 14.72 -1.24
C GLY A 26 -10.73 13.93 -2.30
N ILE A 27 -11.77 14.51 -2.88
CA ILE A 27 -12.59 13.87 -3.93
C ILE A 27 -11.73 13.47 -5.13
N VAL A 28 -10.84 14.36 -5.59
CA VAL A 28 -9.91 14.07 -6.69
C VAL A 28 -9.03 12.85 -6.35
N THR A 29 -8.45 12.82 -5.16
CA THR A 29 -7.62 11.68 -4.72
C THR A 29 -8.43 10.37 -4.68
N TYR A 30 -9.69 10.42 -4.23
CA TYR A 30 -10.59 9.26 -4.22
C TYR A 30 -10.90 8.74 -5.62
N VAL A 31 -11.23 9.63 -6.55
CA VAL A 31 -11.50 9.25 -7.95
C VAL A 31 -10.26 8.59 -8.55
N PHE A 32 -9.09 9.18 -8.40
CA PHE A 32 -7.84 8.58 -8.87
C PHE A 32 -7.55 7.22 -8.23
N SER A 33 -7.81 7.07 -6.93
CA SER A 33 -7.60 5.78 -6.24
C SER A 33 -8.56 4.69 -6.73
N ALA A 34 -9.83 5.03 -6.96
CA ALA A 34 -10.81 4.09 -7.52
C ALA A 34 -10.45 3.67 -8.95
N LEU A 35 -10.04 4.62 -9.79
CA LEU A 35 -9.60 4.33 -11.14
C LEU A 35 -8.31 3.50 -11.16
N THR A 36 -7.37 3.74 -10.23
CA THR A 36 -6.16 2.93 -10.04
C THR A 36 -6.52 1.48 -9.68
N LEU A 37 -7.50 1.29 -8.79
CA LEU A 37 -7.99 -0.04 -8.43
C LEU A 37 -8.54 -0.78 -9.65
N VAL A 38 -9.35 -0.10 -10.47
CA VAL A 38 -9.91 -0.67 -11.71
C VAL A 38 -8.79 -1.04 -12.69
N ALA A 39 -7.79 -0.17 -12.90
CA ALA A 39 -6.67 -0.45 -13.78
C ALA A 39 -5.86 -1.67 -13.31
N ASN A 40 -5.56 -1.76 -12.01
CA ASN A 40 -4.87 -2.93 -11.43
C ASN A 40 -5.70 -4.21 -11.57
N LEU A 41 -7.02 -4.11 -11.44
CA LEU A 41 -7.92 -5.26 -11.60
C LEU A 41 -7.92 -5.75 -13.06
N VAL A 42 -8.00 -4.84 -14.02
CA VAL A 42 -7.90 -5.15 -15.46
C VAL A 42 -6.56 -5.81 -15.77
N ALA A 43 -5.44 -5.21 -15.34
CA ALA A 43 -4.11 -5.80 -15.52
C ALA A 43 -4.03 -7.21 -14.91
N GLY A 44 -4.60 -7.38 -13.71
CA GLY A 44 -4.67 -8.67 -13.01
C GLY A 44 -5.50 -9.72 -13.74
N ILE A 45 -6.62 -9.35 -14.34
CA ILE A 45 -7.49 -10.26 -15.13
C ILE A 45 -6.79 -10.66 -16.42
N VAL A 46 -6.23 -9.67 -17.14
CA VAL A 46 -5.55 -9.92 -18.42
C VAL A 46 -4.35 -10.86 -18.23
N THR A 47 -3.51 -10.58 -17.23
CA THR A 47 -2.35 -11.47 -16.93
C THR A 47 -2.77 -12.87 -16.52
N ALA A 48 -3.86 -13.02 -15.77
CA ALA A 48 -4.37 -14.35 -15.40
C ALA A 48 -4.83 -15.14 -16.63
N ARG A 49 -5.61 -14.51 -17.50
CA ARG A 49 -6.15 -15.17 -18.70
C ARG A 49 -5.11 -15.46 -19.77
N ALA A 50 -4.11 -14.57 -19.90
CA ALA A 50 -3.07 -14.73 -20.92
C ALA A 50 -1.97 -15.70 -20.49
N LEU A 51 -1.55 -15.64 -19.22
CA LEU A 51 -0.38 -16.38 -18.74
C LEU A 51 -0.73 -17.68 -18.00
N GLY A 52 -2.00 -17.89 -17.66
CA GLY A 52 -2.42 -18.99 -16.79
C GLY A 52 -1.87 -18.88 -15.37
N PRO A 53 -2.13 -19.90 -14.52
CA PRO A 53 -1.67 -19.88 -13.12
C PRO A 53 -0.14 -19.84 -12.97
N ASP A 54 0.60 -20.62 -13.75
CA ASP A 54 2.06 -20.70 -13.69
C ASP A 54 2.73 -19.38 -14.08
N GLY A 55 2.45 -18.89 -15.29
CA GLY A 55 3.04 -17.64 -15.77
C GLY A 55 2.67 -16.44 -14.90
N ARG A 56 1.43 -16.40 -14.42
CA ARG A 56 1.00 -15.39 -13.46
C ARG A 56 1.75 -15.51 -12.13
N GLY A 57 1.96 -16.72 -11.63
CA GLY A 57 2.70 -16.97 -10.40
C GLY A 57 4.10 -16.39 -10.45
N ILE A 58 4.86 -16.70 -11.50
CA ILE A 58 6.21 -16.17 -11.74
C ILE A 58 6.18 -14.64 -11.82
N ALA A 59 5.29 -14.07 -12.66
CA ALA A 59 5.23 -12.62 -12.87
C ALA A 59 4.91 -11.88 -11.56
N VAL A 60 3.90 -12.33 -10.81
CA VAL A 60 3.50 -11.66 -9.55
C VAL A 60 4.55 -11.81 -8.46
N ALA A 61 5.20 -12.97 -8.37
CA ALA A 61 6.28 -13.19 -7.40
C ALA A 61 7.46 -12.24 -7.67
N LEU A 62 7.93 -12.15 -8.91
CA LEU A 62 9.03 -11.26 -9.31
C LEU A 62 8.68 -9.79 -9.04
N VAL A 63 7.48 -9.36 -9.43
CA VAL A 63 7.00 -7.99 -9.16
C VAL A 63 6.93 -7.73 -7.66
N THR A 64 6.43 -8.68 -6.87
CA THR A 64 6.27 -8.51 -5.42
C THR A 64 7.62 -8.44 -4.71
N VAL A 65 8.56 -9.31 -5.05
CA VAL A 65 9.94 -9.30 -4.49
C VAL A 65 10.63 -7.97 -4.83
N THR A 66 10.53 -7.53 -6.10
CA THR A 66 11.11 -6.25 -6.54
C THR A 66 10.48 -5.06 -5.83
N GLN A 67 9.15 -5.04 -5.68
CA GLN A 67 8.45 -3.97 -4.97
C GLN A 67 8.79 -3.93 -3.49
N LEU A 68 8.82 -5.09 -2.80
CA LEU A 68 9.19 -5.15 -1.39
C LEU A 68 10.64 -4.72 -1.19
N GLY A 69 11.58 -5.23 -2.00
CA GLY A 69 12.97 -4.80 -1.98
C GLY A 69 13.10 -3.30 -2.18
N GLY A 70 12.55 -2.77 -3.27
CA GLY A 70 12.58 -1.33 -3.54
C GLY A 70 11.95 -0.50 -2.43
N PHE A 71 10.81 -0.91 -1.91
CA PHE A 71 10.11 -0.20 -0.85
C PHE A 71 10.89 -0.19 0.49
N LEU A 72 11.51 -1.31 0.87
CA LEU A 72 12.33 -1.39 2.08
C LEU A 72 13.55 -0.46 1.98
N PHE A 73 14.20 -0.42 0.82
CA PHE A 73 15.39 0.41 0.58
C PHE A 73 15.06 1.86 0.19
N ALA A 74 13.82 2.19 -0.13
CA ALA A 74 13.38 3.58 -0.25
C ALA A 74 13.45 4.35 1.09
N MET A 75 13.51 3.64 2.23
CA MET A 75 13.78 4.19 3.57
C MET A 75 12.97 5.45 3.92
N GLY A 76 11.71 5.54 3.46
CA GLY A 76 10.84 6.68 3.74
C GLY A 76 11.20 7.97 3.01
N VAL A 77 11.90 7.86 1.88
CA VAL A 77 12.31 9.03 1.08
C VAL A 77 11.12 9.92 0.71
N ALA A 78 9.99 9.33 0.32
CA ALA A 78 8.79 10.10 -0.06
C ALA A 78 8.27 10.96 1.10
N GLN A 79 8.16 10.40 2.31
CA GLN A 79 7.71 11.13 3.50
C GLN A 79 8.70 12.21 3.91
N SER A 80 9.99 11.87 3.91
CA SER A 80 11.07 12.77 4.27
C SER A 80 11.11 13.99 3.35
N LEU A 81 11.16 13.77 2.04
CA LEU A 81 11.21 14.85 1.06
C LEU A 81 9.95 15.70 1.08
N SER A 82 8.78 15.08 1.20
CA SER A 82 7.53 15.83 1.29
C SER A 82 7.50 16.77 2.50
N TYR A 83 8.04 16.32 3.64
CA TYR A 83 8.11 17.12 4.85
C TYR A 83 9.10 18.28 4.75
N TYR A 84 10.36 17.96 4.35
CA TYR A 84 11.43 18.97 4.35
C TYR A 84 11.21 20.04 3.28
N ILE A 85 10.81 19.66 2.06
CA ILE A 85 10.58 20.62 0.98
C ILE A 85 9.35 21.50 1.27
N ALA A 86 8.28 20.94 1.88
CA ALA A 86 7.13 21.75 2.27
C ALA A 86 7.47 22.77 3.37
N ARG A 87 8.43 22.47 4.26
CA ARG A 87 8.83 23.31 5.38
C ARG A 87 9.96 24.29 5.04
N GLN A 88 10.87 23.89 4.19
CA GLN A 88 12.07 24.62 3.76
C GLN A 88 12.20 24.50 2.24
N PRO A 89 11.38 25.23 1.46
CA PRO A 89 11.41 25.13 -0.01
C PRO A 89 12.76 25.51 -0.63
N GLU A 90 13.55 26.34 0.05
CA GLU A 90 14.88 26.76 -0.33
C GLU A 90 15.89 25.60 -0.41
N ASP A 91 15.71 24.57 0.40
CA ASP A 91 16.54 23.36 0.38
C ASP A 91 16.14 22.37 -0.73
N GLY A 92 15.01 22.62 -1.39
CA GLY A 92 14.46 21.73 -2.43
C GLY A 92 15.47 21.34 -3.51
N PRO A 93 16.18 22.28 -4.15
CA PRO A 93 17.18 21.98 -5.18
C PRO A 93 18.33 21.11 -4.66
N THR A 94 18.81 21.39 -3.46
CA THR A 94 19.87 20.62 -2.77
C THR A 94 19.39 19.21 -2.45
N LEU A 95 18.19 19.06 -1.91
CA LEU A 95 17.58 17.77 -1.58
C LEU A 95 17.36 16.92 -2.82
N LEU A 96 16.84 17.50 -3.92
CA LEU A 96 16.65 16.79 -5.17
C LEU A 96 17.98 16.20 -5.67
N THR A 97 19.01 17.03 -5.79
CA THR A 97 20.32 16.57 -6.29
C THR A 97 20.94 15.53 -5.36
N THR A 98 20.89 15.76 -4.05
CA THR A 98 21.43 14.85 -3.05
C THR A 98 20.79 13.48 -3.12
N TRP A 99 19.45 13.43 -3.19
CA TRP A 99 18.73 12.17 -3.21
C TRP A 99 18.82 11.44 -4.55
N VAL A 100 18.91 12.14 -5.68
CA VAL A 100 19.21 11.51 -6.97
C VAL A 100 20.58 10.81 -6.95
N LEU A 101 21.57 11.42 -6.31
CA LEU A 101 22.88 10.77 -6.13
C LEU A 101 22.84 9.62 -5.11
N MET A 102 22.09 9.74 -4.02
CA MET A 102 21.91 8.69 -3.03
C MET A 102 21.08 7.51 -3.55
N LEU A 103 20.27 7.72 -4.58
CA LEU A 103 19.49 6.64 -5.23
C LEU A 103 20.40 5.51 -5.69
N LEU A 104 21.54 5.82 -6.33
CA LEU A 104 22.42 4.83 -6.92
C LEU A 104 22.98 3.84 -5.88
N PRO A 105 23.64 4.24 -4.79
CA PRO A 105 24.15 3.30 -3.80
C PRO A 105 23.03 2.55 -3.07
N LEU A 106 21.90 3.19 -2.78
CA LEU A 106 20.76 2.54 -2.13
C LEU A 106 20.17 1.43 -3.01
N THR A 107 19.97 1.72 -4.29
CA THR A 107 19.45 0.71 -5.23
C THR A 107 20.46 -0.38 -5.54
N ALA A 108 21.76 -0.07 -5.61
CA ALA A 108 22.80 -1.07 -5.80
C ALA A 108 22.81 -2.09 -4.65
N VAL A 109 22.70 -1.62 -3.40
CA VAL A 109 22.62 -2.51 -2.22
C VAL A 109 21.32 -3.35 -2.27
N ALA A 110 20.18 -2.73 -2.61
CA ALA A 110 18.90 -3.43 -2.72
C ALA A 110 18.95 -4.52 -3.80
N ILE A 111 19.47 -4.22 -4.98
CA ILE A 111 19.64 -5.17 -6.08
C ILE A 111 20.58 -6.29 -5.64
N GLY A 112 21.74 -5.98 -5.07
CA GLY A 112 22.71 -6.98 -4.62
C GLY A 112 22.13 -7.96 -3.60
N ILE A 113 21.38 -7.47 -2.61
CA ILE A 113 20.71 -8.33 -1.62
C ILE A 113 19.64 -9.19 -2.28
N THR A 114 18.83 -8.59 -3.16
CA THR A 114 17.74 -9.33 -3.83
C THR A 114 18.29 -10.38 -4.78
N GLU A 115 19.38 -10.09 -5.50
CA GLU A 115 20.10 -11.07 -6.34
C GLU A 115 20.62 -12.27 -5.55
N LEU A 116 21.19 -12.03 -4.36
CA LEU A 116 21.67 -13.10 -3.48
C LEU A 116 20.52 -13.99 -2.98
N LEU A 117 19.33 -13.44 -2.79
CA LEU A 117 18.16 -14.16 -2.31
C LEU A 117 17.39 -14.85 -3.44
N LEU A 118 17.54 -14.40 -4.68
CA LEU A 118 16.75 -14.84 -5.83
C LEU A 118 16.78 -16.38 -6.03
N PRO A 119 17.94 -17.08 -6.03
CA PRO A 119 17.97 -18.52 -6.17
C PRO A 119 17.25 -19.27 -5.03
N THR A 120 17.25 -18.69 -3.83
CA THR A 120 16.55 -19.29 -2.68
C THR A 120 15.04 -19.07 -2.79
N ILE A 121 14.62 -17.90 -3.25
CA ILE A 121 13.20 -17.56 -3.40
C ILE A 121 12.57 -18.35 -4.55
N PHE A 122 13.29 -18.55 -5.65
CA PHE A 122 12.79 -19.23 -6.84
C PHE A 122 13.34 -20.66 -7.00
N ALA A 123 13.68 -21.33 -5.88
CA ALA A 123 14.28 -22.67 -5.90
C ALA A 123 13.42 -23.74 -6.58
N HIS A 124 12.11 -23.56 -6.68
CA HIS A 124 11.16 -24.51 -7.28
C HIS A 124 10.76 -24.14 -8.71
N GLU A 125 11.21 -22.99 -9.26
CA GLU A 125 10.71 -22.45 -10.53
C GLU A 125 11.66 -22.67 -11.72
N GLY A 126 12.82 -23.31 -11.49
CA GLY A 126 13.82 -23.58 -12.52
C GLY A 126 14.65 -22.35 -12.94
N ASP A 127 15.67 -22.63 -13.78
CA ASP A 127 16.69 -21.64 -14.16
C ASP A 127 16.12 -20.46 -14.95
N GLN A 128 15.07 -20.66 -15.75
CA GLN A 128 14.46 -19.61 -16.56
C GLN A 128 13.84 -18.51 -15.70
N ALA A 129 13.12 -18.85 -14.62
CA ALA A 129 12.53 -17.86 -13.73
C ALA A 129 13.61 -17.04 -12.99
N ILE A 130 14.73 -17.68 -12.63
CA ILE A 130 15.88 -17.03 -12.03
C ILE A 130 16.54 -16.06 -13.04
N GLU A 131 16.71 -16.47 -14.29
CA GLU A 131 17.29 -15.64 -15.34
C GLU A 131 16.43 -14.39 -15.61
N ILE A 132 15.13 -14.57 -15.77
CA ILE A 132 14.17 -13.45 -15.88
C ILE A 132 14.26 -12.57 -14.64
N GLY A 133 14.31 -13.15 -13.45
CA GLY A 133 14.44 -12.44 -12.19
C GLY A 133 15.66 -11.53 -12.14
N ARG A 134 16.83 -12.02 -12.56
CA ARG A 134 18.09 -11.26 -12.50
C ARG A 134 18.01 -9.93 -13.22
N TRP A 135 17.57 -9.89 -14.46
CA TRP A 135 17.44 -8.62 -15.16
C TRP A 135 16.28 -7.78 -14.61
N PHE A 136 15.20 -8.42 -14.15
CA PHE A 136 14.05 -7.69 -13.60
C PHE A 136 14.35 -6.99 -12.27
N MET A 137 15.27 -7.51 -11.45
CA MET A 137 15.71 -6.87 -10.20
C MET A 137 16.29 -5.45 -10.41
N PHE A 138 16.85 -5.17 -11.60
CA PHE A 138 17.29 -3.81 -11.91
C PHE A 138 16.14 -2.78 -11.89
N THR A 139 14.89 -3.21 -12.03
CA THR A 139 13.72 -2.33 -11.91
C THR A 139 13.48 -1.82 -10.48
N ILE A 140 14.20 -2.32 -9.47
CA ILE A 140 14.24 -1.74 -8.11
C ILE A 140 14.58 -0.25 -8.16
N ILE A 141 15.45 0.17 -9.09
CA ILE A 141 15.77 1.59 -9.29
C ILE A 141 14.53 2.42 -9.65
N LEU A 142 13.59 1.83 -10.40
CA LEU A 142 12.33 2.49 -10.77
C LEU A 142 11.41 2.63 -9.56
N VAL A 143 11.35 1.61 -8.70
CA VAL A 143 10.53 1.64 -7.48
C VAL A 143 11.01 2.73 -6.53
N VAL A 144 12.32 2.76 -6.23
CA VAL A 144 12.91 3.78 -5.33
C VAL A 144 12.86 5.16 -5.98
N GLY A 145 13.10 5.25 -7.28
CA GLY A 145 13.02 6.51 -8.06
C GLY A 145 11.61 7.10 -8.11
N LEU A 146 10.58 6.27 -8.21
CA LEU A 146 9.19 6.72 -8.12
C LEU A 146 8.86 7.26 -6.72
N GLU A 147 9.27 6.56 -5.65
CA GLU A 147 9.10 7.06 -4.28
C GLU A 147 9.81 8.41 -4.07
N LEU A 148 11.04 8.55 -4.59
CA LEU A 148 11.79 9.81 -4.59
C LEU A 148 10.99 10.93 -5.28
N THR A 149 10.57 10.71 -6.52
CA THR A 149 9.90 11.74 -7.33
C THR A 149 8.51 12.08 -6.77
N TYR A 150 7.80 11.11 -6.21
CA TYR A 150 6.53 11.35 -5.52
C TYR A 150 6.71 12.22 -4.28
N GLY A 151 7.77 12.00 -3.49
CA GLY A 151 8.12 12.85 -2.36
C GLY A 151 8.41 14.30 -2.76
N LEU A 152 9.16 14.48 -3.86
CA LEU A 152 9.47 15.80 -4.43
C LEU A 152 8.21 16.55 -4.88
N LEU A 153 7.31 15.87 -5.60
CA LEU A 153 6.05 16.46 -6.08
C LEU A 153 5.11 16.83 -4.94
N LEU A 154 4.97 15.96 -3.94
CA LEU A 154 4.17 16.24 -2.74
C LEU A 154 4.73 17.42 -1.95
N GLY A 155 6.03 17.44 -1.70
CA GLY A 155 6.70 18.51 -0.97
C GLY A 155 6.62 19.86 -1.66
N SER A 156 6.68 19.88 -3.00
CA SER A 156 6.51 21.10 -3.79
C SER A 156 5.05 21.54 -3.98
N GLY A 157 4.07 20.81 -3.40
CA GLY A 157 2.65 21.12 -3.50
C GLY A 157 2.00 20.79 -4.84
N ASP A 158 2.65 19.97 -5.68
CA ASP A 158 2.12 19.57 -7.00
C ASP A 158 1.22 18.33 -6.89
N PHE A 159 0.20 18.42 -6.04
CA PHE A 159 -0.71 17.33 -5.68
C PHE A 159 -1.44 16.73 -6.89
N PHE A 160 -1.79 17.57 -7.87
CA PHE A 160 -2.50 17.09 -9.05
C PHE A 160 -1.60 16.20 -9.91
N VAL A 161 -0.37 16.64 -10.19
CA VAL A 161 0.60 15.87 -10.99
C VAL A 161 0.98 14.58 -10.26
N TYR A 162 1.21 14.66 -8.95
CA TYR A 162 1.44 13.48 -8.12
C TYR A 162 0.33 12.42 -8.27
N ASN A 163 -0.94 12.81 -8.10
CA ASN A 163 -2.07 11.88 -8.22
C ASN A 163 -2.22 11.38 -9.67
N ALA A 164 -2.05 12.24 -10.66
CA ALA A 164 -2.15 11.88 -12.07
C ALA A 164 -1.08 10.85 -12.47
N LEU A 165 0.16 11.01 -12.02
CA LEU A 165 1.25 10.07 -12.32
C LEU A 165 1.10 8.73 -11.59
N ARG A 166 0.65 8.76 -10.32
CA ARG A 166 0.31 7.53 -9.58
C ARG A 166 -0.80 6.73 -10.26
N PHE A 167 -1.73 7.41 -10.88
CA PHE A 167 -2.80 6.77 -11.67
C PHE A 167 -2.31 6.34 -13.05
N ALA A 168 -1.49 7.14 -13.71
CA ALA A 168 -1.00 6.87 -15.07
C ALA A 168 -0.21 5.55 -15.14
N GLN A 169 0.60 5.22 -14.14
CA GLN A 169 1.41 3.99 -14.13
C GLN A 169 0.56 2.72 -14.28
N PRO A 170 -0.42 2.41 -13.40
CA PRO A 170 -1.23 1.21 -13.55
C PRO A 170 -2.12 1.23 -14.79
N VAL A 171 -2.53 2.40 -15.27
CA VAL A 171 -3.28 2.52 -16.52
C VAL A 171 -2.41 2.17 -17.72
N LEU A 172 -1.18 2.69 -17.79
CA LEU A 172 -0.24 2.35 -18.86
C LEU A 172 0.07 0.85 -18.88
N VAL A 173 0.27 0.25 -17.71
CA VAL A 173 0.45 -1.20 -17.59
C VAL A 173 -0.79 -1.96 -18.08
N ALA A 174 -1.99 -1.57 -17.62
CA ALA A 174 -3.22 -2.24 -18.03
C ALA A 174 -3.48 -2.13 -19.54
N VAL A 175 -3.26 -0.94 -20.12
CA VAL A 175 -3.40 -0.72 -21.56
C VAL A 175 -2.38 -1.55 -22.34
N ALA A 176 -1.10 -1.55 -21.91
CA ALA A 176 -0.08 -2.36 -22.55
C ALA A 176 -0.43 -3.85 -22.54
N TYR A 177 -0.89 -4.36 -21.39
CA TYR A 177 -1.29 -5.76 -21.25
C TYR A 177 -2.49 -6.11 -22.14
N VAL A 178 -3.50 -5.26 -22.22
CA VAL A 178 -4.66 -5.48 -23.10
C VAL A 178 -4.24 -5.50 -24.57
N VAL A 179 -3.38 -4.56 -24.98
CA VAL A 179 -2.87 -4.50 -26.37
C VAL A 179 -2.03 -5.73 -26.70
N LEU A 180 -1.11 -6.12 -25.84
CA LEU A 180 -0.26 -7.29 -26.06
C LEU A 180 -1.09 -8.60 -26.05
N TRP A 181 -2.07 -8.71 -25.15
CA TRP A 181 -2.96 -9.85 -25.14
C TRP A 181 -3.83 -9.95 -26.39
N SER A 182 -4.33 -8.82 -26.90
CA SER A 182 -5.12 -8.83 -28.15
C SER A 182 -4.33 -9.23 -29.38
N ARG A 183 -2.98 -9.28 -29.29
CA ARG A 183 -2.05 -9.73 -30.34
C ARG A 183 -1.47 -11.12 -30.06
N ASP A 184 -1.89 -11.78 -28.97
CA ASP A 184 -1.32 -13.05 -28.50
C ASP A 184 0.19 -12.98 -28.20
N GLU A 185 0.71 -11.77 -27.88
CA GLU A 185 2.13 -11.50 -27.60
C GLU A 185 2.44 -11.40 -26.09
N LEU A 186 1.45 -11.55 -25.22
CA LEU A 186 1.64 -11.38 -23.77
C LEU A 186 2.25 -12.63 -23.15
N THR A 187 3.57 -12.63 -22.99
CA THR A 187 4.36 -13.61 -22.22
C THR A 187 4.77 -13.03 -20.87
N VAL A 188 5.31 -13.86 -19.96
CA VAL A 188 5.83 -13.40 -18.65
C VAL A 188 6.87 -12.29 -18.83
N GLU A 189 7.86 -12.52 -19.71
CA GLU A 189 8.93 -11.54 -19.96
C GLU A 189 8.38 -10.24 -20.54
N VAL A 190 7.52 -10.31 -21.54
CA VAL A 190 6.92 -9.15 -22.21
C VAL A 190 6.05 -8.35 -21.20
N ALA A 191 5.33 -9.02 -20.32
CA ALA A 191 4.56 -8.37 -19.26
C ALA A 191 5.46 -7.58 -18.30
N LEU A 192 6.57 -8.19 -17.87
CA LEU A 192 7.54 -7.56 -16.97
C LEU A 192 8.25 -6.36 -17.66
N ILE A 193 8.63 -6.50 -18.91
CA ILE A 193 9.22 -5.41 -19.72
C ILE A 193 8.22 -4.26 -19.88
N ALA A 194 6.97 -4.55 -20.22
CA ALA A 194 5.94 -3.52 -20.38
C ALA A 194 5.69 -2.76 -19.05
N ALA A 195 5.67 -3.47 -17.92
CA ALA A 195 5.55 -2.85 -16.60
C ALA A 195 6.76 -1.97 -16.27
N ALA A 196 7.98 -2.42 -16.61
CA ALA A 196 9.21 -1.66 -16.42
C ALA A 196 9.20 -0.38 -17.28
N ILE A 197 8.84 -0.47 -18.58
CA ILE A 197 8.73 0.68 -19.46
C ILE A 197 7.70 1.69 -18.96
N ALA A 198 6.51 1.24 -18.55
CA ALA A 198 5.48 2.10 -17.98
C ALA A 198 5.97 2.83 -16.73
N SER A 199 6.62 2.11 -15.81
CA SER A 199 7.20 2.69 -14.59
C SER A 199 8.32 3.68 -14.90
N GLY A 200 9.21 3.34 -15.85
CA GLY A 200 10.30 4.20 -16.30
C GLY A 200 9.80 5.49 -16.97
N ALA A 201 8.77 5.39 -17.80
CA ALA A 201 8.15 6.54 -18.43
C ALA A 201 7.53 7.50 -17.40
N VAL A 202 6.78 6.95 -16.44
CA VAL A 202 6.18 7.75 -15.36
C VAL A 202 7.27 8.39 -14.50
N MET A 203 8.33 7.65 -14.14
CA MET A 203 9.45 8.17 -13.36
C MET A 203 10.16 9.30 -14.13
N ALA A 204 10.41 9.15 -15.42
CA ALA A 204 11.06 10.17 -16.25
C ALA A 204 10.23 11.46 -16.30
N VAL A 205 8.90 11.35 -16.49
CA VAL A 205 8.00 12.51 -16.47
C VAL A 205 7.97 13.15 -15.09
N ALA A 206 7.89 12.36 -14.01
CA ALA A 206 7.88 12.86 -12.64
C ALA A 206 9.20 13.60 -12.31
N LEU A 207 10.34 13.02 -12.69
CA LEU A 207 11.66 13.63 -12.48
C LEU A 207 11.82 14.92 -13.29
N ALA A 208 11.45 14.90 -14.58
CA ALA A 208 11.50 16.09 -15.42
C ALA A 208 10.61 17.22 -14.85
N ARG A 209 9.45 16.89 -14.32
CA ARG A 209 8.56 17.84 -13.64
C ARG A 209 9.18 18.40 -12.37
N ALA A 210 9.76 17.53 -11.54
CA ALA A 210 10.45 17.94 -10.31
C ALA A 210 11.65 18.85 -10.61
N LEU A 211 12.49 18.48 -11.59
CA LEU A 211 13.62 19.30 -12.02
C LEU A 211 13.21 20.70 -12.49
N ARG A 212 12.14 20.81 -13.29
CA ARG A 212 11.63 22.10 -13.77
C ARG A 212 11.04 22.97 -12.67
N ARG A 213 10.45 22.34 -11.63
CA ARG A 213 9.74 23.07 -10.58
C ARG A 213 10.63 23.43 -9.40
N ILE A 214 11.52 22.53 -9.01
CA ILE A 214 12.38 22.68 -7.84
C ILE A 214 13.75 23.22 -8.24
N GLY A 215 14.26 22.83 -9.41
CA GLY A 215 15.61 23.17 -9.86
C GLY A 215 16.67 22.19 -9.36
N VAL A 216 17.93 22.47 -9.67
CA VAL A 216 19.11 21.68 -9.31
C VAL A 216 19.98 22.48 -8.35
N GLY A 217 20.41 21.88 -7.26
CA GLY A 217 21.28 22.52 -6.26
C GLY A 217 22.60 21.77 -6.09
N ARG A 218 23.45 22.26 -5.19
CA ARG A 218 24.68 21.56 -4.80
C ARG A 218 24.31 20.42 -3.85
N PRO A 219 24.83 19.19 -4.05
CA PRO A 219 24.56 18.08 -3.16
C PRO A 219 25.13 18.32 -1.76
N ASN A 220 24.39 17.91 -0.73
CA ASN A 220 24.78 18.02 0.67
C ASN A 220 24.54 16.69 1.39
N ALA A 221 25.61 15.95 1.66
CA ALA A 221 25.54 14.65 2.30
C ALA A 221 24.98 14.72 3.74
N GLY A 222 25.26 15.79 4.48
CA GLY A 222 24.74 16.00 5.84
C GLY A 222 23.21 16.14 5.84
N LEU A 223 22.69 16.96 4.92
CA LEU A 223 21.24 17.11 4.73
C LEU A 223 20.61 15.82 4.24
N GLY A 224 21.28 15.09 3.34
CA GLY A 224 20.86 13.77 2.87
C GLY A 224 20.73 12.76 4.01
N LEU A 225 21.72 12.64 4.87
CA LEU A 225 21.70 11.75 6.04
C LEU A 225 20.61 12.16 7.06
N THR A 226 20.44 13.45 7.30
CA THR A 226 19.39 13.97 8.20
C THR A 226 17.99 13.56 7.70
N THR A 227 17.75 13.78 6.42
CA THR A 227 16.46 13.42 5.79
C THR A 227 16.27 11.91 5.69
N LEU A 228 17.32 11.13 5.46
CA LEU A 228 17.32 9.67 5.50
C LEU A 228 16.87 9.15 6.89
N TRP A 229 17.51 9.64 7.97
CA TRP A 229 17.14 9.24 9.33
C TRP A 229 15.71 9.62 9.70
N TYR A 230 15.24 10.78 9.24
CA TYR A 230 13.84 11.16 9.41
C TYR A 230 12.90 10.17 8.69
N GLY A 231 13.21 9.82 7.44
CA GLY A 231 12.45 8.87 6.65
C GLY A 231 12.38 7.49 7.31
N VAL A 232 13.53 6.92 7.70
CA VAL A 232 13.63 5.62 8.38
C VAL A 232 12.77 5.56 9.65
N ARG A 233 12.83 6.61 10.47
CA ARG A 233 12.04 6.69 11.71
C ARG A 233 10.54 6.84 11.44
N GLY A 234 10.17 7.56 10.37
CA GLY A 234 8.77 7.80 10.01
C GLY A 234 8.08 6.64 9.29
N GLN A 235 8.86 5.76 8.63
CA GLN A 235 8.33 4.73 7.74
C GLN A 235 7.91 3.42 8.44
N GLY A 236 8.22 3.25 9.71
CA GLY A 236 8.05 1.96 10.41
C GLY A 236 6.66 1.33 10.28
N SER A 237 5.59 2.12 10.42
CA SER A 237 4.22 1.62 10.26
C SER A 237 3.90 1.19 8.82
N THR A 238 4.39 1.95 7.84
CA THR A 238 4.14 1.68 6.42
C THR A 238 4.91 0.45 5.96
N VAL A 239 6.16 0.29 6.39
CA VAL A 239 6.95 -0.92 6.15
C VAL A 239 6.26 -2.14 6.76
N ALA A 240 5.88 -2.06 8.04
CA ALA A 240 5.22 -3.17 8.72
C ALA A 240 3.92 -3.57 8.01
N ALA A 241 3.09 -2.59 7.59
CA ALA A 241 1.85 -2.86 6.88
C ALA A 241 2.09 -3.51 5.49
N ASN A 242 3.09 -3.04 4.73
CA ASN A 242 3.41 -3.64 3.42
C ASN A 242 4.00 -5.04 3.55
N VAL A 243 4.88 -5.28 4.53
CA VAL A 243 5.40 -6.63 4.82
C VAL A 243 4.26 -7.56 5.21
N THR A 244 3.38 -7.13 6.12
CA THR A 244 2.20 -7.91 6.53
C THR A 244 1.29 -8.27 5.36
N ALA A 245 1.14 -7.38 4.36
CA ALA A 245 0.21 -7.57 3.26
C ALA A 245 0.80 -8.31 2.04
N ARG A 246 2.13 -8.47 1.94
CA ARG A 246 2.77 -8.95 0.70
C ARG A 246 3.90 -9.97 0.90
N LEU A 247 4.38 -10.17 2.12
CA LEU A 247 5.50 -11.08 2.38
C LEU A 247 5.15 -12.54 2.05
N ASP A 248 3.91 -12.92 2.25
CA ASP A 248 3.37 -14.22 1.89
C ASP A 248 3.57 -14.52 0.40
N VAL A 249 3.14 -13.61 -0.48
CA VAL A 249 3.32 -13.74 -1.94
C VAL A 249 4.80 -13.77 -2.33
N ALA A 250 5.65 -13.00 -1.64
CA ALA A 250 7.09 -12.97 -1.92
C ALA A 250 7.81 -14.25 -1.48
N MET A 251 7.34 -14.92 -0.42
CA MET A 251 7.97 -16.12 0.13
C MET A 251 7.46 -17.42 -0.51
N LEU A 252 6.23 -17.44 -1.01
CA LEU A 252 5.59 -18.63 -1.55
C LEU A 252 6.42 -19.38 -2.63
N PRO A 253 7.09 -18.70 -3.59
CA PRO A 253 7.85 -19.41 -4.63
C PRO A 253 8.99 -20.28 -4.10
N ALA A 254 9.46 -20.01 -2.87
CA ALA A 254 10.46 -20.83 -2.21
C ALA A 254 9.92 -22.17 -1.70
N PHE A 255 8.59 -22.38 -1.69
CA PHE A 255 7.97 -23.53 -1.03
C PHE A 255 6.93 -24.26 -1.88
N VAL A 256 6.35 -23.58 -2.88
CA VAL A 256 5.29 -24.14 -3.73
C VAL A 256 5.51 -23.77 -5.19
N ALA A 257 4.94 -24.57 -6.10
CA ALA A 257 5.02 -24.31 -7.54
C ALA A 257 4.31 -23.00 -7.95
N ALA A 258 4.74 -22.40 -9.06
CA ALA A 258 4.25 -21.15 -9.62
C ALA A 258 2.73 -21.11 -9.76
N ALA A 259 2.10 -22.19 -10.21
CA ALA A 259 0.64 -22.28 -10.31
C ALA A 259 -0.04 -21.96 -8.97
N SER A 260 0.46 -22.50 -7.87
CA SER A 260 -0.07 -22.23 -6.52
C SER A 260 0.12 -20.76 -6.13
N VAL A 261 1.27 -20.17 -6.46
CA VAL A 261 1.51 -18.73 -6.26
C VAL A 261 0.53 -17.90 -7.09
N GLY A 262 0.28 -18.30 -8.34
CA GLY A 262 -0.70 -17.67 -9.21
C GLY A 262 -2.11 -17.67 -8.63
N LEU A 263 -2.58 -18.83 -8.16
CA LEU A 263 -3.88 -18.98 -7.49
C LEU A 263 -3.96 -18.11 -6.22
N TYR A 264 -2.94 -18.18 -5.38
CA TYR A 264 -2.88 -17.38 -4.15
C TYR A 264 -2.87 -15.88 -4.43
N SER A 265 -2.16 -15.44 -5.47
CA SER A 265 -2.11 -14.03 -5.87
C SER A 265 -3.48 -13.48 -6.30
N VAL A 266 -4.32 -14.30 -6.93
CA VAL A 266 -5.70 -13.93 -7.27
C VAL A 266 -6.53 -13.81 -5.99
N ALA A 267 -6.43 -14.77 -5.09
CA ALA A 267 -7.15 -14.75 -3.82
C ALA A 267 -6.80 -13.50 -2.99
N THR A 268 -5.52 -13.18 -2.84
CA THR A 268 -5.07 -11.98 -2.11
C THR A 268 -5.52 -10.70 -2.79
N ASN A 269 -5.39 -10.58 -4.12
CA ASN A 269 -5.82 -9.38 -4.84
C ASN A 269 -7.33 -9.13 -4.72
N VAL A 270 -8.16 -10.18 -4.77
CA VAL A 270 -9.61 -10.06 -4.57
C VAL A 270 -9.92 -9.68 -3.11
N SER A 271 -9.24 -10.28 -2.12
CA SER A 271 -9.43 -9.94 -0.72
C SER A 271 -9.04 -8.49 -0.38
N LEU A 272 -8.03 -7.94 -1.06
CA LEU A 272 -7.60 -6.55 -0.88
C LEU A 272 -8.68 -5.53 -1.28
N ILE A 273 -9.65 -5.88 -2.14
CA ILE A 273 -10.78 -5.00 -2.48
C ILE A 273 -11.58 -4.68 -1.22
N VAL A 274 -11.78 -5.67 -0.33
CA VAL A 274 -12.48 -5.50 0.95
C VAL A 274 -11.76 -4.49 1.84
N TYR A 275 -10.43 -4.61 1.94
CA TYR A 275 -9.59 -3.69 2.72
C TYR A 275 -9.54 -2.28 2.11
N GLN A 276 -9.38 -2.15 0.79
CA GLN A 276 -9.23 -0.87 0.11
C GLN A 276 -10.43 0.05 0.26
N LEU A 277 -11.65 -0.50 0.24
CA LEU A 277 -12.87 0.28 0.49
C LEU A 277 -12.83 0.95 1.87
N ALA A 278 -12.46 0.20 2.91
CA ALA A 278 -12.37 0.75 4.26
C ALA A 278 -11.22 1.76 4.41
N ASN A 279 -10.05 1.44 3.87
CA ASN A 279 -8.88 2.33 3.94
C ASN A 279 -9.16 3.68 3.27
N THR A 280 -10.00 3.69 2.25
CA THR A 280 -10.47 4.90 1.60
C THR A 280 -11.19 5.84 2.59
N PHE A 281 -11.97 5.31 3.53
CA PHE A 281 -12.66 6.10 4.54
C PHE A 281 -11.78 6.49 5.74
N ALA A 282 -10.69 5.77 6.00
CA ALA A 282 -9.82 6.03 7.15
C ALA A 282 -9.25 7.45 7.17
N GLY A 283 -8.88 8.01 6.02
CA GLY A 283 -8.42 9.39 5.91
C GLY A 283 -9.48 10.43 6.29
N LEU A 284 -10.75 10.19 5.93
CA LEU A 284 -11.87 11.05 6.34
C LEU A 284 -12.13 10.96 7.84
N VAL A 285 -12.04 9.75 8.39
CA VAL A 285 -12.20 9.50 9.83
C VAL A 285 -11.11 10.21 10.61
N LEU A 286 -9.84 10.13 10.17
CA LEU A 286 -8.72 10.84 10.76
C LEU A 286 -9.00 12.36 10.84
N ALA A 287 -9.38 12.95 9.71
CA ALA A 287 -9.64 14.38 9.64
C ALA A 287 -10.86 14.82 10.48
N ALA A 288 -11.91 14.01 10.52
CA ALA A 288 -13.11 14.28 11.30
C ALA A 288 -12.87 14.14 12.82
N ALA A 289 -12.13 13.11 13.24
CA ALA A 289 -11.80 12.86 14.63
C ALA A 289 -10.82 13.90 15.20
N ALA A 290 -9.82 14.32 14.41
CA ALA A 290 -8.86 15.34 14.83
C ALA A 290 -9.48 16.73 15.01
N ARG A 291 -10.60 17.05 14.31
CA ARG A 291 -11.30 18.33 14.43
C ARG A 291 -12.23 18.43 15.64
N ASP A 292 -12.62 17.32 16.22
CA ASP A 292 -13.60 17.26 17.31
C ASP A 292 -13.08 16.28 18.40
N PRO A 293 -12.18 16.75 19.28
CA PRO A 293 -11.57 15.90 20.30
C PRO A 293 -12.59 15.26 21.27
N GLU A 294 -13.74 15.89 21.51
CA GLU A 294 -14.74 15.38 22.44
C GLU A 294 -15.60 14.26 21.81
N ARG A 295 -16.09 14.46 20.60
CA ARG A 295 -16.97 13.50 19.89
C ARG A 295 -16.21 12.62 18.91
N GLY A 296 -14.98 12.99 18.54
CA GLY A 296 -14.12 12.24 17.62
C GLY A 296 -13.99 10.76 17.99
N PRO A 297 -13.71 10.41 19.26
CA PRO A 297 -13.58 9.02 19.67
C PRO A 297 -14.83 8.18 19.41
N ILE A 298 -16.02 8.72 19.63
CA ILE A 298 -17.30 8.04 19.39
C ILE A 298 -17.56 7.90 17.88
N LYS A 299 -17.22 8.92 17.10
CA LYS A 299 -17.34 8.89 15.62
C LYS A 299 -16.46 7.82 14.99
N VAL A 300 -15.25 7.61 15.52
CA VAL A 300 -14.34 6.52 15.09
C VAL A 300 -14.98 5.16 15.33
N ILE A 301 -15.61 4.94 16.50
CA ILE A 301 -16.30 3.66 16.79
C ILE A 301 -17.48 3.45 15.83
N GLY A 302 -18.25 4.49 15.51
CA GLY A 302 -19.30 4.39 14.51
C GLY A 302 -18.80 4.05 13.12
N SER A 303 -17.72 4.71 12.71
CA SER A 303 -17.06 4.43 11.43
C SER A 303 -16.48 3.02 11.38
N LEU A 304 -15.95 2.50 12.52
CA LEU A 304 -15.47 1.13 12.64
C LEU A 304 -16.59 0.14 12.34
N TRP A 305 -17.75 0.28 12.98
CA TRP A 305 -18.87 -0.63 12.75
C TRP A 305 -19.45 -0.51 11.36
N GLY A 306 -19.53 0.70 10.82
CA GLY A 306 -19.93 0.92 9.43
C GLY A 306 -18.96 0.25 8.45
N SER A 307 -17.67 0.40 8.67
CA SER A 307 -16.63 -0.25 7.85
C SER A 307 -16.69 -1.78 7.95
N LEU A 308 -16.79 -2.34 9.16
CA LEU A 308 -16.91 -3.79 9.37
C LEU A 308 -18.18 -4.35 8.72
N ALA A 309 -19.32 -3.64 8.80
CA ALA A 309 -20.55 -4.07 8.16
C ALA A 309 -20.45 -4.11 6.63
N VAL A 310 -19.93 -3.03 6.02
CA VAL A 310 -19.74 -2.97 4.57
C VAL A 310 -18.72 -4.00 4.09
N ALA A 311 -17.57 -4.09 4.78
CA ALA A 311 -16.54 -5.07 4.48
C ALA A 311 -17.05 -6.51 4.66
N GLY A 312 -17.82 -6.78 5.71
CA GLY A 312 -18.43 -8.07 5.99
C GLY A 312 -19.46 -8.48 4.94
N LEU A 313 -20.34 -7.56 4.54
CA LEU A 313 -21.31 -7.81 3.46
C LEU A 313 -20.61 -8.11 2.13
N LEU A 314 -19.57 -7.33 1.80
CA LEU A 314 -18.78 -7.58 0.59
C LEU A 314 -18.06 -8.93 0.66
N ALA A 315 -17.44 -9.25 1.80
CA ALA A 315 -16.76 -10.52 2.02
C ALA A 315 -17.72 -11.71 1.92
N LEU A 316 -18.94 -11.59 2.48
CA LEU A 316 -19.98 -12.61 2.36
C LEU A 316 -20.44 -12.78 0.91
N ALA A 317 -20.62 -11.68 0.17
CA ALA A 317 -20.96 -11.75 -1.25
C ALA A 317 -19.84 -12.42 -2.07
N LEU A 318 -18.57 -12.03 -1.83
CA LEU A 318 -17.43 -12.66 -2.47
C LEU A 318 -17.32 -14.15 -2.10
N ALA A 319 -17.57 -14.52 -0.85
CA ALA A 319 -17.51 -15.91 -0.40
C ALA A 319 -18.62 -16.76 -1.05
N ALA A 320 -19.86 -16.24 -1.14
CA ALA A 320 -20.98 -16.94 -1.73
C ALA A 320 -20.79 -17.26 -3.23
N PHE A 321 -20.10 -16.37 -3.93
CA PHE A 321 -19.86 -16.48 -5.37
C PHE A 321 -18.39 -16.74 -5.73
N ALA A 322 -17.52 -17.11 -4.79
CA ALA A 322 -16.07 -17.21 -4.99
C ALA A 322 -15.72 -18.05 -6.24
N ARG A 323 -16.11 -19.31 -6.29
CA ARG A 323 -15.79 -20.21 -7.41
C ARG A 323 -16.31 -19.73 -8.77
N PRO A 324 -17.62 -19.43 -8.93
CA PRO A 324 -18.13 -18.95 -10.21
C PRO A 324 -17.56 -17.59 -10.61
N LEU A 325 -17.35 -16.69 -9.66
CA LEU A 325 -16.78 -15.37 -9.91
C LEU A 325 -15.32 -15.48 -10.41
N LEU A 326 -14.52 -16.30 -9.75
CA LEU A 326 -13.10 -16.48 -10.13
C LEU A 326 -12.99 -17.16 -11.50
N GLY A 327 -13.76 -18.19 -11.77
CA GLY A 327 -13.81 -18.83 -13.10
C GLY A 327 -14.26 -17.87 -14.20
N LEU A 328 -15.32 -17.08 -13.96
CA LEU A 328 -15.83 -16.13 -14.93
C LEU A 328 -14.84 -14.97 -15.20
N VAL A 329 -14.23 -14.44 -14.16
CA VAL A 329 -13.35 -13.23 -14.26
C VAL A 329 -11.95 -13.59 -14.69
N TYR A 330 -11.33 -14.57 -14.04
CA TYR A 330 -9.90 -14.92 -14.24
C TYR A 330 -9.67 -16.12 -15.17
N GLY A 331 -10.68 -16.94 -15.40
CA GLY A 331 -10.62 -18.19 -16.17
C GLY A 331 -10.84 -19.41 -15.27
N ASP A 332 -11.24 -20.51 -15.88
CA ASP A 332 -11.62 -21.73 -15.16
C ASP A 332 -10.47 -22.32 -14.32
N ASP A 333 -9.24 -22.17 -14.77
CA ASP A 333 -8.02 -22.60 -14.06
C ASP A 333 -7.83 -21.91 -12.71
N PHE A 334 -8.52 -20.79 -12.47
CA PHE A 334 -8.46 -20.04 -11.21
C PHE A 334 -9.60 -20.33 -10.23
N ARG A 335 -10.47 -21.31 -10.52
CA ARG A 335 -11.56 -21.68 -9.61
C ARG A 335 -11.06 -22.12 -8.24
N ASP A 336 -9.92 -22.77 -8.19
CA ASP A 336 -9.32 -23.28 -6.95
C ASP A 336 -8.67 -22.17 -6.09
N ALA A 337 -8.52 -20.96 -6.63
CA ALA A 337 -8.20 -19.78 -5.82
C ALA A 337 -9.32 -19.40 -4.82
N ALA A 338 -10.50 -20.00 -4.95
CA ALA A 338 -11.61 -19.81 -4.01
C ALA A 338 -11.26 -20.28 -2.59
N GLU A 339 -10.54 -21.38 -2.44
CA GLU A 339 -10.17 -21.90 -1.12
C GLU A 339 -9.30 -20.91 -0.32
N PRO A 340 -8.12 -20.47 -0.80
CA PRO A 340 -7.35 -19.47 -0.08
C PRO A 340 -8.09 -18.14 0.07
N LEU A 341 -8.93 -17.74 -0.89
CA LEU A 341 -9.77 -16.54 -0.77
C LEU A 341 -10.70 -16.63 0.44
N LEU A 342 -11.44 -17.73 0.58
CA LEU A 342 -12.35 -17.95 1.71
C LEU A 342 -11.65 -17.89 3.07
N LEU A 343 -10.40 -18.37 3.13
CA LEU A 343 -9.60 -18.34 4.34
C LEU A 343 -9.06 -16.93 4.67
N ILE A 344 -8.79 -16.10 3.66
CA ILE A 344 -8.27 -14.73 3.85
C ILE A 344 -9.40 -13.73 4.17
N LEU A 345 -10.61 -13.92 3.64
CA LEU A 345 -11.71 -12.95 3.75
C LEU A 345 -12.04 -12.53 5.18
N PRO A 346 -12.12 -13.42 6.20
CA PRO A 346 -12.37 -13.00 7.58
C PRO A 346 -11.30 -12.04 8.11
N GLY A 347 -10.03 -12.34 7.82
CA GLY A 347 -8.91 -11.47 8.16
C GLY A 347 -8.98 -10.13 7.45
N ALA A 348 -9.33 -10.10 6.16
CA ALA A 348 -9.45 -8.87 5.38
C ALA A 348 -10.52 -7.91 5.96
N VAL A 349 -11.65 -8.45 6.42
CA VAL A 349 -12.68 -7.67 7.13
C VAL A 349 -12.13 -7.02 8.38
N LEU A 350 -11.41 -7.77 9.22
CA LEU A 350 -10.79 -7.25 10.44
C LEU A 350 -9.69 -6.23 10.13
N PHE A 351 -8.88 -6.49 9.10
CA PHE A 351 -7.84 -5.56 8.66
C PHE A 351 -8.43 -4.23 8.17
N ALA A 352 -9.59 -4.27 7.51
CA ALA A 352 -10.36 -3.09 7.16
C ALA A 352 -10.74 -2.26 8.41
N GLY A 353 -11.20 -2.91 9.48
CA GLY A 353 -11.47 -2.26 10.76
C GLY A 353 -10.22 -1.67 11.42
N SER A 354 -9.07 -2.33 11.30
CA SER A 354 -7.81 -1.84 11.85
C SER A 354 -7.36 -0.50 11.25
N SER A 355 -7.65 -0.24 9.97
CA SER A 355 -7.36 1.04 9.31
C SER A 355 -8.13 2.21 9.95
N ILE A 356 -9.40 1.98 10.31
CA ILE A 356 -10.24 2.99 10.99
C ILE A 356 -9.71 3.26 12.41
N LEU A 357 -9.36 2.20 13.15
CA LEU A 357 -8.79 2.34 14.51
C LEU A 357 -7.42 3.04 14.45
N GLY A 358 -6.57 2.68 13.48
CA GLY A 358 -5.28 3.33 13.25
C GLY A 358 -5.43 4.83 12.98
N ALA A 359 -6.40 5.22 12.15
CA ALA A 359 -6.73 6.63 11.91
C ALA A 359 -7.17 7.33 13.21
N GLY A 360 -7.97 6.66 14.05
CA GLY A 360 -8.36 7.17 15.35
C GLY A 360 -7.19 7.36 16.33
N ILE A 361 -6.25 6.40 16.37
CA ILE A 361 -5.02 6.48 17.19
C ILE A 361 -4.14 7.66 16.72
N LEU A 362 -4.01 7.84 15.41
CA LEU A 362 -3.29 8.97 14.83
C LEU A 362 -3.96 10.31 15.16
N ALA A 363 -5.30 10.38 15.08
CA ALA A 363 -6.07 11.56 15.45
C ALA A 363 -5.89 11.94 16.93
N ALA A 364 -5.69 10.95 17.80
CA ALA A 364 -5.38 11.14 19.22
C ALA A 364 -3.89 11.53 19.48
N GLY A 365 -3.08 11.76 18.44
CA GLY A 365 -1.69 12.18 18.56
C GLY A 365 -0.73 11.06 19.02
N ARG A 366 -1.05 9.79 18.77
CA ARG A 366 -0.26 8.64 19.21
C ARG A 366 0.29 7.81 18.03
N PRO A 367 1.12 8.39 17.13
CA PRO A 367 1.60 7.69 15.93
C PRO A 367 2.45 6.45 16.27
N PHE A 368 3.28 6.50 17.31
CA PHE A 368 4.08 5.36 17.72
C PHE A 368 3.22 4.15 18.12
N THR A 369 2.11 4.38 18.79
CA THR A 369 1.16 3.31 19.14
C THR A 369 0.57 2.66 17.90
N SER A 370 0.22 3.45 16.86
CA SER A 370 -0.24 2.92 15.58
C SER A 370 0.85 2.08 14.89
N THR A 371 2.10 2.52 14.94
CA THR A 371 3.24 1.75 14.40
C THR A 371 3.39 0.41 15.11
N LEU A 372 3.28 0.38 16.43
CA LEU A 372 3.44 -0.86 17.21
C LEU A 372 2.38 -1.91 16.86
N THR A 373 1.14 -1.49 16.57
CA THR A 373 0.09 -2.43 16.14
C THR A 373 0.40 -3.07 14.79
N GLN A 374 0.98 -2.33 13.85
CA GLN A 374 1.40 -2.85 12.55
C GLN A 374 2.62 -3.77 12.67
N VAL A 375 3.59 -3.42 13.52
CA VAL A 375 4.77 -4.25 13.79
C VAL A 375 4.38 -5.60 14.38
N LEU A 376 3.37 -5.65 15.26
CA LEU A 376 2.86 -6.92 15.78
C LEU A 376 2.33 -7.81 14.64
N GLY A 377 1.55 -7.25 13.71
CA GLY A 377 1.09 -7.99 12.52
C GLY A 377 2.25 -8.52 11.68
N MET A 378 3.24 -7.68 11.44
CA MET A 378 4.46 -8.07 10.70
C MET A 378 5.17 -9.25 11.39
N VAL A 379 5.33 -9.22 12.70
CA VAL A 379 5.96 -10.32 13.46
C VAL A 379 5.14 -11.60 13.35
N VAL A 380 3.81 -11.52 13.49
CA VAL A 380 2.93 -12.68 13.31
C VAL A 380 3.03 -13.23 11.88
N THR A 381 3.07 -12.38 10.87
CA THR A 381 3.27 -12.80 9.47
C THR A 381 4.60 -13.53 9.31
N ILE A 382 5.71 -12.92 9.71
CA ILE A 382 7.06 -13.49 9.56
C ILE A 382 7.13 -14.84 10.26
N VAL A 383 6.81 -14.89 11.55
CA VAL A 383 6.88 -16.12 12.35
C VAL A 383 5.94 -17.19 11.80
N GLY A 384 4.70 -16.82 11.48
CA GLY A 384 3.72 -17.75 10.95
C GLY A 384 4.13 -18.35 9.61
N LEU A 385 4.66 -17.55 8.68
CA LEU A 385 5.13 -18.06 7.40
C LEU A 385 6.34 -18.99 7.58
N PHE A 386 7.33 -18.61 8.40
CA PHE A 386 8.49 -19.49 8.65
C PHE A 386 8.12 -20.84 9.25
N VAL A 387 7.11 -20.87 10.13
CA VAL A 387 6.69 -22.10 10.83
C VAL A 387 5.80 -22.97 9.95
N PHE A 388 4.81 -22.39 9.27
CA PHE A 388 3.73 -23.16 8.67
C PHE A 388 3.79 -23.28 7.14
N LEU A 389 4.59 -22.44 6.43
CA LEU A 389 4.56 -22.40 4.98
C LEU A 389 5.08 -23.72 4.35
N ARG A 390 6.10 -24.35 4.96
CA ARG A 390 6.68 -25.62 4.47
C ARG A 390 5.69 -26.78 4.45
N THR A 391 4.76 -26.82 5.38
CA THR A 391 3.83 -27.95 5.55
C THR A 391 2.46 -27.71 4.95
N GLY A 392 2.02 -26.46 4.86
CA GLY A 392 0.65 -26.14 4.48
C GLY A 392 0.50 -25.32 3.20
N GLY A 393 1.60 -24.97 2.52
CA GLY A 393 1.55 -24.26 1.24
C GLY A 393 0.68 -22.98 1.26
N ILE A 394 -0.14 -22.79 0.21
CA ILE A 394 -1.01 -21.62 0.06
C ILE A 394 -2.13 -21.54 1.10
N THR A 395 -2.60 -22.70 1.61
CA THR A 395 -3.61 -22.75 2.67
C THR A 395 -3.03 -22.22 3.98
N ALA A 396 -1.79 -22.63 4.33
CA ALA A 396 -1.10 -22.08 5.50
C ALA A 396 -0.82 -20.58 5.35
N ALA A 397 -0.40 -20.13 4.17
CA ALA A 397 -0.21 -18.70 3.90
C ALA A 397 -1.51 -17.91 4.14
N ALA A 398 -2.65 -18.40 3.66
CA ALA A 398 -3.96 -17.79 3.85
C ALA A 398 -4.36 -17.70 5.34
N LEU A 399 -4.13 -18.74 6.10
CA LEU A 399 -4.40 -18.78 7.54
C LEU A 399 -3.47 -17.85 8.32
N VAL A 400 -2.20 -17.80 7.98
CA VAL A 400 -1.22 -16.87 8.58
C VAL A 400 -1.62 -15.43 8.30
N SER A 401 -2.03 -15.10 7.07
CA SER A 401 -2.50 -13.75 6.73
C SER A 401 -3.75 -13.37 7.55
N THR A 402 -4.71 -14.28 7.69
CA THR A 402 -5.89 -14.06 8.55
C THR A 402 -5.52 -13.90 10.02
N ALA A 403 -4.61 -14.71 10.55
CA ALA A 403 -4.13 -14.57 11.93
C ALA A 403 -3.40 -13.24 12.14
N SER A 404 -2.56 -12.84 11.20
CA SER A 404 -1.83 -11.56 11.24
C SER A 404 -2.79 -10.36 11.20
N TYR A 405 -3.73 -10.35 10.28
CA TYR A 405 -4.74 -9.29 10.16
C TYR A 405 -5.61 -9.20 11.42
N THR A 406 -5.96 -10.35 12.02
CA THR A 406 -6.67 -10.42 13.28
C THR A 406 -5.83 -9.85 14.43
N ALA A 407 -4.53 -10.17 14.47
CA ALA A 407 -3.61 -9.64 15.47
C ALA A 407 -3.49 -8.11 15.39
N VAL A 408 -3.36 -7.56 14.17
CA VAL A 408 -3.34 -6.11 13.94
C VAL A 408 -4.63 -5.46 14.43
N PHE A 409 -5.79 -6.04 14.10
CA PHE A 409 -7.09 -5.53 14.52
C PHE A 409 -7.24 -5.52 16.03
N LEU A 410 -6.96 -6.63 16.69
CA LEU A 410 -7.06 -6.74 18.15
C LEU A 410 -6.09 -5.80 18.87
N ALA A 411 -4.84 -5.69 18.37
CA ALA A 411 -3.87 -4.76 18.90
C ALA A 411 -4.34 -3.30 18.74
N ALA A 412 -4.87 -2.93 17.55
CA ALA A 412 -5.40 -1.61 17.30
C ALA A 412 -6.64 -1.30 18.16
N LEU A 413 -7.52 -2.29 18.39
CA LEU A 413 -8.70 -2.16 19.23
C LEU A 413 -8.31 -1.89 20.70
N ILE A 414 -7.39 -2.69 21.25
CA ILE A 414 -6.89 -2.53 22.61
C ILE A 414 -6.13 -1.20 22.75
N ALA A 415 -5.29 -0.86 21.78
CA ALA A 415 -4.54 0.38 21.76
C ALA A 415 -5.48 1.60 21.73
N TYR A 416 -6.50 1.56 20.88
CA TYR A 416 -7.49 2.63 20.77
C TYR A 416 -8.28 2.81 22.06
N GLN A 417 -8.72 1.71 22.67
CA GLN A 417 -9.39 1.74 23.97
C GLN A 417 -8.51 2.40 25.05
N ARG A 418 -7.22 2.00 25.12
CA ARG A 418 -6.28 2.57 26.12
C ARG A 418 -6.00 4.06 25.88
N VAL A 419 -5.87 4.47 24.61
CA VAL A 419 -5.59 5.87 24.24
C VAL A 419 -6.77 6.77 24.55
N THR A 420 -8.00 6.30 24.32
CA THR A 420 -9.22 7.11 24.51
C THR A 420 -9.82 6.99 25.91
N GLY A 421 -9.47 5.95 26.66
CA GLY A 421 -10.08 5.66 27.98
C GLY A 421 -11.56 5.26 27.91
N LEU A 422 -12.10 5.01 26.72
CA LEU A 422 -13.50 4.66 26.54
C LEU A 422 -13.81 3.29 27.15
N PRO A 423 -14.92 3.14 27.87
CA PRO A 423 -15.31 1.83 28.42
C PRO A 423 -15.70 0.86 27.31
N TRP A 424 -15.33 -0.41 27.45
CA TRP A 424 -15.59 -1.47 26.47
C TRP A 424 -17.05 -1.56 26.00
N ARG A 425 -17.99 -1.19 26.87
CA ARG A 425 -19.43 -1.11 26.53
C ARG A 425 -19.71 -0.19 25.33
N GLN A 426 -18.87 0.81 25.07
CA GLN A 426 -19.05 1.70 23.92
C GLN A 426 -18.62 1.08 22.60
N PHE A 427 -17.79 0.07 22.63
CA PHE A 427 -17.36 -0.70 21.46
C PHE A 427 -18.40 -1.74 21.01
N VAL A 428 -19.42 -2.02 21.82
CA VAL A 428 -20.50 -2.94 21.45
C VAL A 428 -21.52 -2.19 20.58
N PRO A 429 -21.82 -2.69 19.35
CA PRO A 429 -22.81 -2.06 18.49
C PRO A 429 -24.22 -2.27 19.08
N THR A 430 -24.91 -1.17 19.39
CA THR A 430 -26.33 -1.21 19.75
C THR A 430 -27.12 -0.44 18.69
N PRO A 431 -28.34 -0.91 18.31
CA PRO A 431 -29.15 -0.24 17.30
C PRO A 431 -29.41 1.25 17.60
N ALA A 432 -29.54 1.59 18.90
CA ALA A 432 -29.73 2.96 19.34
C ALA A 432 -28.49 3.83 19.06
N ARG A 433 -27.28 3.28 19.26
CA ARG A 433 -26.01 4.00 19.00
C ARG A 433 -25.74 4.15 17.52
N LEU A 434 -26.00 3.13 16.72
CA LEU A 434 -25.85 3.22 15.26
C LEU A 434 -26.77 4.30 14.65
N ARG A 435 -28.00 4.45 15.17
CA ARG A 435 -28.90 5.52 14.78
C ARG A 435 -28.44 6.92 15.23
N ALA A 436 -27.82 7.01 16.42
CA ALA A 436 -27.29 8.28 16.94
C ALA A 436 -26.05 8.76 16.16
N ILE A 437 -25.30 7.88 15.54
CA ILE A 437 -24.11 8.19 14.71
C ILE A 437 -24.51 8.60 13.28
N ALA A 438 -25.65 8.10 12.79
CA ALA A 438 -26.18 8.43 11.47
C ALA A 438 -26.89 9.82 11.41
N ARG A 439 -27.12 10.44 12.55
CA ARG A 439 -27.63 11.83 12.72
C ARG A 439 -26.47 12.79 13.00
#